data_6aceabf785f7bd17c36bc5471afc33bd
#
_entry.id   6aceabf785f7bd17c36bc5471afc33bd
#
_cell.length_a   1.000
_cell.length_b   1.000
_cell.length_c   1.000
_cell.angle_alpha   90.00
_cell.angle_beta   90.00
_cell.angle_gamma   90.00
#
_symmetry.space_group_name_H-M   'P 1'
#
loop_
_entity.id
_entity.type
_entity.pdbx_description
1 polymer ?
#
loop_
_entity_poly.entity_id
_entity_poly.type
_entity_poly.pdbx_seq_one_letter_code
_entity_poly.pdbx_strand_id
1 'polypeptide(L)'
;MAQKVTGYIKLQIEAGKATPAPPVGPALGQKGVNIMAFTKEFNERTKNQMGYVIPVVITVYADRSFSFITKTPPAAVLIKKAAGINTASGKPNKEKVASLTAAQVEEIAKTKMPDLNAASLEAACSMVRGTCCSMGVTVEG
;
A
#
# COMPACT_ATOMS: atom_id res chain seq x y z
N MET A 1 -29.25 3.02 10.18
CA MET A 1 -28.68 3.87 11.21
C MET A 1 -27.17 3.96 11.06
N ALA A 2 -26.61 5.14 11.25
CA ALA A 2 -25.16 5.28 11.28
C ALA A 2 -24.61 4.62 12.54
N GLN A 3 -23.72 3.65 12.37
CA GLN A 3 -23.05 3.00 13.48
C GLN A 3 -21.97 3.92 14.05
N LYS A 4 -21.83 3.92 15.37
CA LYS A 4 -20.81 4.74 16.02
C LYS A 4 -19.43 4.11 15.81
N VAL A 5 -18.52 4.88 15.24
CA VAL A 5 -17.14 4.46 15.04
C VAL A 5 -16.39 4.52 16.37
N THR A 6 -15.76 3.40 16.78
CA THR A 6 -14.92 3.35 17.98
C THR A 6 -13.45 3.57 17.67
N GLY A 7 -13.02 3.32 16.44
CA GLY A 7 -11.63 3.55 16.06
C GLY A 7 -11.32 3.08 14.65
N TYR A 8 -10.10 3.40 14.25
CA TYR A 8 -9.56 3.01 12.96
C TYR A 8 -8.28 2.18 13.16
N ILE A 9 -8.06 1.23 12.28
CA ILE A 9 -6.83 0.43 12.23
C ILE A 9 -6.26 0.56 10.82
N LYS A 10 -5.00 0.93 10.73
CA LYS A 10 -4.29 1.04 9.45
C LYS A 10 -3.20 -0.02 9.40
N LEU A 11 -3.24 -0.88 8.40
CA LEU A 11 -2.28 -1.96 8.23
C LEU A 11 -1.81 -2.04 6.78
N GLN A 12 -0.64 -2.65 6.60
CA GLN A 12 -0.13 -3.02 5.28
C GLN A 12 0.04 -4.53 5.26
N ILE A 13 -0.69 -5.20 4.40
CA ILE A 13 -0.75 -6.66 4.34
C ILE A 13 -0.52 -7.10 2.90
N GLU A 14 0.26 -8.16 2.71
CA GLU A 14 0.44 -8.75 1.39
C GLU A 14 -0.89 -9.28 0.85
N ALA A 15 -1.19 -8.95 -0.40
CA ALA A 15 -2.43 -9.36 -1.05
C ALA A 15 -2.56 -10.89 -1.06
N GLY A 16 -3.71 -11.37 -0.65
CA GLY A 16 -4.02 -12.80 -0.59
C GLY A 16 -3.32 -13.58 0.51
N LYS A 17 -2.54 -12.91 1.36
CA LYS A 17 -1.76 -13.56 2.43
C LYS A 17 -2.08 -13.07 3.83
N ALA A 18 -3.25 -12.49 4.04
CA ALA A 18 -3.64 -12.09 5.39
C ALA A 18 -3.82 -13.33 6.28
N THR A 19 -3.20 -13.29 7.46
CA THR A 19 -3.27 -14.37 8.43
C THR A 19 -3.54 -13.81 9.82
N PRO A 20 -4.05 -14.61 10.76
CA PRO A 20 -4.22 -14.17 12.15
C PRO A 20 -2.92 -13.88 12.89
N ALA A 21 -1.79 -14.23 12.31
CA ALA A 21 -0.47 -13.95 12.87
C ALA A 21 -0.16 -12.45 12.89
N PRO A 22 0.79 -11.98 13.74
CA PRO A 22 1.20 -10.59 13.72
C PRO A 22 1.64 -10.13 12.30
N PRO A 23 1.35 -8.86 11.91
CA PRO A 23 0.79 -7.78 12.73
C PRO A 23 -0.74 -7.71 12.78
N VAL A 24 -1.45 -8.56 12.04
CA VAL A 24 -2.90 -8.49 11.86
C VAL A 24 -3.65 -8.87 13.15
N GLY A 25 -3.29 -10.01 13.73
CA GLY A 25 -3.96 -10.54 14.91
C GLY A 25 -4.00 -9.58 16.08
N PRO A 26 -2.85 -9.11 16.58
CA PRO A 26 -2.81 -8.18 17.70
C PRO A 26 -3.54 -6.87 17.43
N ALA A 27 -3.41 -6.32 16.23
CA ALA A 27 -4.04 -5.05 15.88
C ALA A 27 -5.57 -5.15 15.90
N LEU A 28 -6.12 -6.22 15.35
CA LEU A 28 -7.57 -6.46 15.33
C LEU A 28 -8.10 -6.94 16.68
N GLY A 29 -7.34 -7.77 17.37
CA GLY A 29 -7.71 -8.31 18.67
C GLY A 29 -7.91 -7.23 19.72
N GLN A 30 -7.07 -6.22 19.74
CA GLN A 30 -7.20 -5.09 20.67
C GLN A 30 -8.52 -4.32 20.50
N LYS A 31 -9.08 -4.33 19.31
CA LYS A 31 -10.33 -3.66 19.00
C LYS A 31 -11.56 -4.59 19.04
N GLY A 32 -11.34 -5.87 19.31
CA GLY A 32 -12.40 -6.85 19.39
C GLY A 32 -13.01 -7.25 18.04
N VAL A 33 -12.26 -7.06 16.96
CA VAL A 33 -12.70 -7.40 15.59
C VAL A 33 -12.51 -8.89 15.35
N ASN A 34 -13.41 -9.51 14.59
CA ASN A 34 -13.29 -10.91 14.17
C ASN A 34 -12.17 -11.05 13.12
N ILE A 35 -11.02 -11.55 13.58
CA ILE A 35 -9.81 -11.68 12.75
C ILE A 35 -10.03 -12.62 11.57
N MET A 36 -10.70 -13.74 11.79
CA MET A 36 -10.93 -14.74 10.74
C MET A 36 -11.83 -14.21 9.62
N ALA A 37 -12.89 -13.48 9.98
CA ALA A 37 -13.78 -12.86 9.00
C ALA A 37 -13.03 -11.82 8.15
N PHE A 38 -12.21 -11.00 8.80
CA PHE A 38 -11.40 -10.00 8.12
C PHE A 38 -10.40 -10.64 7.15
N THR A 39 -9.63 -11.62 7.60
CA THR A 39 -8.60 -12.25 6.76
C THR A 39 -9.21 -12.91 5.53
N LYS A 40 -10.33 -13.59 5.70
CA LYS A 40 -11.04 -14.23 4.59
C LYS A 40 -11.50 -13.20 3.56
N GLU A 41 -12.17 -12.16 4.01
CA GLU A 41 -12.70 -11.11 3.13
C GLU A 41 -11.59 -10.32 2.44
N PHE A 42 -10.53 -9.99 3.17
CA PHE A 42 -9.35 -9.31 2.60
C PHE A 42 -8.70 -10.17 1.51
N ASN A 43 -8.48 -11.46 1.78
CA ASN A 43 -7.87 -12.35 0.82
C ASN A 43 -8.72 -12.48 -0.46
N GLU A 44 -10.03 -12.54 -0.32
CA GLU A 44 -10.94 -12.57 -1.48
C GLU A 44 -10.85 -11.29 -2.32
N ARG A 45 -10.86 -10.13 -1.66
CA ARG A 45 -10.81 -8.83 -2.35
C ARG A 45 -9.47 -8.56 -3.02
N THR A 46 -8.38 -9.07 -2.46
CA THR A 46 -7.02 -8.82 -2.97
C THR A 46 -6.48 -9.95 -3.83
N LYS A 47 -7.29 -10.93 -4.12
CA LYS A 47 -6.91 -12.11 -4.91
C LYS A 47 -6.25 -11.76 -6.25
N ASN A 48 -6.75 -10.72 -6.92
CA ASN A 48 -6.24 -10.28 -8.22
C ASN A 48 -4.97 -9.42 -8.12
N GLN A 49 -4.55 -9.07 -6.91
CA GLN A 49 -3.41 -8.17 -6.65
C GLN A 49 -2.28 -8.89 -5.92
N MET A 50 -2.20 -10.21 -6.07
CA MET A 50 -1.15 -11.00 -5.42
C MET A 50 0.24 -10.53 -5.80
N GLY A 51 1.14 -10.51 -4.83
CA GLY A 51 2.50 -10.03 -5.00
C GLY A 51 2.70 -8.56 -4.64
N TYR A 52 1.63 -7.85 -4.31
CA TYR A 52 1.68 -6.47 -3.83
C TYR A 52 1.34 -6.39 -2.34
N VAL A 53 1.94 -5.43 -1.66
CA VAL A 53 1.53 -5.05 -0.30
C VAL A 53 0.38 -4.06 -0.43
N ILE A 54 -0.75 -4.37 0.19
CA ILE A 54 -1.96 -3.53 0.10
C ILE A 54 -2.19 -2.82 1.42
N PRO A 55 -2.23 -1.47 1.43
CA PRO A 55 -2.64 -0.72 2.60
C PRO A 55 -4.14 -0.90 2.84
N VAL A 56 -4.51 -1.14 4.08
CA VAL A 56 -5.89 -1.34 4.50
C VAL A 56 -6.21 -0.37 5.61
N VAL A 57 -7.36 0.29 5.51
CA VAL A 57 -7.91 1.11 6.60
C VAL A 57 -9.18 0.42 7.07
N ILE A 58 -9.16 -0.05 8.31
CA ILE A 58 -10.27 -0.75 8.93
C ILE A 58 -10.99 0.19 9.88
N THR A 59 -12.30 0.33 9.69
CA THR A 59 -13.15 1.12 10.59
C THR A 59 -13.86 0.16 11.53
N VAL A 60 -13.69 0.34 12.83
CA VAL A 60 -14.31 -0.49 13.86
C VAL A 60 -15.49 0.25 14.48
N TYR A 61 -16.63 -0.42 14.59
CA TYR A 61 -17.86 0.14 15.13
C TYR A 61 -18.12 -0.34 16.56
N ALA A 62 -19.00 0.36 17.25
CA ALA A 62 -19.32 0.09 18.66
C ALA A 62 -19.92 -1.29 18.91
N ASP A 63 -20.58 -1.87 17.91
CA ASP A 63 -21.16 -3.22 17.97
C ASP A 63 -20.16 -4.34 17.63
N ARG A 64 -18.86 -3.99 17.53
CA ARG A 64 -17.76 -4.88 17.16
C ARG A 64 -17.77 -5.32 15.68
N SER A 65 -18.66 -4.75 14.89
CA SER A 65 -18.60 -4.92 13.44
C SER A 65 -17.46 -4.07 12.88
N PHE A 66 -17.07 -4.36 11.67
CA PHE A 66 -16.01 -3.62 10.98
C PHE A 66 -16.34 -3.44 9.50
N SER A 67 -15.78 -2.41 8.94
CA SER A 67 -15.70 -2.26 7.49
C SER A 67 -14.25 -1.91 7.16
N PHE A 68 -13.82 -2.23 5.95
CA PHE A 68 -12.47 -1.88 5.54
C PHE A 68 -12.45 -1.46 4.08
N ILE A 69 -11.48 -0.60 3.77
CA ILE A 69 -11.18 -0.21 2.40
C ILE A 69 -9.74 -0.57 2.10
N THR A 70 -9.50 -1.08 0.91
CA THR A 70 -8.16 -1.33 0.40
C THR A 70 -7.75 -0.17 -0.48
N LYS A 71 -6.51 0.26 -0.36
CA LYS A 71 -5.94 1.31 -1.20
C LYS A 71 -5.00 0.69 -2.23
N THR A 72 -4.52 1.50 -3.16
CA THR A 72 -3.51 1.04 -4.12
C THR A 72 -2.20 0.74 -3.39
N PRO A 73 -1.34 -0.17 -3.93
CA PRO A 73 -0.06 -0.47 -3.30
C PRO A 73 0.77 0.79 -3.06
N PRO A 74 1.60 0.84 -2.00
CA PRO A 74 2.47 1.98 -1.77
C PRO A 74 3.39 2.23 -2.97
N ALA A 75 3.66 3.51 -3.28
CA ALA A 75 4.54 3.87 -4.39
C ALA A 75 5.90 3.19 -4.29
N ALA A 76 6.45 3.07 -3.08
CA ALA A 76 7.73 2.37 -2.86
C ALA A 76 7.69 0.92 -3.33
N VAL A 77 6.61 0.20 -3.06
CA VAL A 77 6.45 -1.21 -3.49
C VAL A 77 6.36 -1.31 -5.01
N LEU A 78 5.61 -0.42 -5.64
CA LEU A 78 5.48 -0.36 -7.10
C LEU A 78 6.83 -0.06 -7.75
N ILE A 79 7.60 0.86 -7.20
CA ILE A 79 8.93 1.23 -7.69
C ILE A 79 9.89 0.05 -7.56
N LYS A 80 9.92 -0.63 -6.43
CA LYS A 80 10.76 -1.81 -6.22
C LYS A 80 10.46 -2.90 -7.23
N LYS A 81 9.19 -3.15 -7.47
CA LYS A 81 8.75 -4.18 -8.41
C LYS A 81 9.14 -3.82 -9.85
N ALA A 82 8.92 -2.57 -10.26
CA ALA A 82 9.28 -2.09 -11.59
C ALA A 82 10.81 -2.10 -11.81
N ALA A 83 11.57 -1.75 -10.79
CA ALA A 83 13.04 -1.75 -10.83
C ALA A 83 13.66 -3.14 -10.66
N GLY A 84 12.88 -4.13 -10.21
CA GLY A 84 13.36 -5.49 -9.99
C GLY A 84 14.24 -5.64 -8.76
N ILE A 85 14.10 -4.76 -7.77
CA ILE A 85 14.87 -4.79 -6.53
C ILE A 85 13.99 -5.15 -5.34
N ASN A 86 14.59 -5.79 -4.34
CA ASN A 86 13.88 -6.18 -3.12
C ASN A 86 13.97 -5.11 -2.03
N THR A 87 15.07 -4.36 -2.00
CA THR A 87 15.35 -3.38 -0.96
C THR A 87 15.87 -2.09 -1.58
N ALA A 88 15.33 -0.96 -1.11
CA ALA A 88 15.82 0.35 -1.51
C ALA A 88 17.14 0.68 -0.81
N SER A 89 17.83 1.73 -1.31
CA SER A 89 19.08 2.19 -0.73
C SER A 89 18.89 2.77 0.68
N GLY A 90 19.77 2.42 1.59
CA GLY A 90 19.86 3.06 2.90
C GLY A 90 20.54 4.44 2.85
N LYS A 91 21.22 4.75 1.75
CA LYS A 91 21.95 6.01 1.53
C LYS A 91 21.62 6.55 0.13
N PRO A 92 20.38 7.01 -0.12
CA PRO A 92 19.95 7.34 -1.49
C PRO A 92 20.74 8.48 -2.13
N ASN A 93 21.33 9.37 -1.35
CA ASN A 93 22.16 10.46 -1.88
C ASN A 93 23.50 9.97 -2.42
N LYS A 94 24.01 8.86 -1.90
CA LYS A 94 25.34 8.35 -2.22
C LYS A 94 25.31 7.08 -3.04
N GLU A 95 24.36 6.22 -2.75
CA GLU A 95 24.24 4.90 -3.37
C GLU A 95 22.94 4.79 -4.17
N LYS A 96 23.07 4.60 -5.49
CA LYS A 96 21.94 4.34 -6.38
C LYS A 96 21.88 2.84 -6.63
N VAL A 97 20.70 2.23 -6.41
CA VAL A 97 20.52 0.78 -6.48
C VAL A 97 19.84 0.31 -7.77
N ALA A 98 19.14 1.19 -8.45
CA ALA A 98 18.42 0.87 -9.68
C ALA A 98 18.08 2.13 -10.47
N SER A 99 17.54 1.93 -11.66
CA SER A 99 17.01 3.03 -12.47
C SER A 99 15.68 2.61 -13.11
N LEU A 100 14.82 3.59 -13.36
CA LEU A 100 13.55 3.43 -14.06
C LEU A 100 13.53 4.33 -15.29
N THR A 101 12.75 3.93 -16.29
CA THR A 101 12.47 4.79 -17.44
C THR A 101 11.29 5.70 -17.14
N ALA A 102 11.15 6.78 -17.91
CA ALA A 102 10.01 7.69 -17.78
C ALA A 102 8.68 6.95 -18.00
N ALA A 103 8.64 5.98 -18.90
CA ALA A 103 7.45 5.16 -19.16
C ALA A 103 7.04 4.35 -17.93
N GLN A 104 8.00 3.76 -17.22
CA GLN A 104 7.73 3.01 -15.99
C GLN A 104 7.20 3.91 -14.88
N VAL A 105 7.75 5.10 -14.74
CA VAL A 105 7.27 6.12 -13.78
C VAL A 105 5.82 6.51 -14.10
N GLU A 106 5.51 6.70 -15.38
CA GLU A 106 4.17 7.04 -15.83
C GLU A 106 3.16 5.94 -15.50
N GLU A 107 3.51 4.68 -15.72
CA GLU A 107 2.67 3.53 -15.36
C GLU A 107 2.38 3.47 -13.86
N ILE A 108 3.41 3.68 -13.05
CA ILE A 108 3.28 3.72 -11.58
C ILE A 108 2.34 4.87 -11.17
N ALA A 109 2.52 6.04 -11.78
CA ALA A 109 1.70 7.21 -11.50
C ALA A 109 0.24 6.94 -11.87
N LYS A 110 -0.04 6.33 -13.00
CA LYS A 110 -1.40 5.96 -13.43
C LYS A 110 -2.06 4.99 -12.46
N THR A 111 -1.31 3.98 -12.01
CA THR A 111 -1.80 3.00 -11.04
C THR A 111 -2.16 3.65 -9.70
N LYS A 112 -1.38 4.66 -9.31
CA LYS A 112 -1.53 5.34 -8.02
C LYS A 112 -2.51 6.52 -8.07
N MET A 113 -2.89 7.00 -9.24
CA MET A 113 -3.75 8.19 -9.43
C MET A 113 -5.01 8.20 -8.54
N PRO A 114 -5.76 7.08 -8.39
CA PRO A 114 -6.96 7.09 -7.54
C PRO A 114 -6.72 7.50 -6.09
N ASP A 115 -5.51 7.26 -5.58
CA ASP A 115 -5.14 7.57 -4.19
C ASP A 115 -4.35 8.87 -4.05
N LEU A 116 -3.92 9.47 -5.18
CA LEU A 116 -3.10 10.67 -5.16
C LEU A 116 -3.94 11.93 -5.22
N ASN A 117 -3.50 12.96 -4.53
CA ASN A 117 -4.07 14.30 -4.62
C ASN A 117 -3.31 15.12 -5.69
N ALA A 118 -3.19 14.55 -6.88
CA ALA A 118 -2.49 15.16 -8.00
C ALA A 118 -3.50 15.76 -8.98
N ALA A 119 -3.25 16.98 -9.44
CA ALA A 119 -4.11 17.68 -10.37
C ALA A 119 -3.97 17.14 -11.81
N SER A 120 -2.84 16.49 -12.12
CA SER A 120 -2.56 15.96 -13.45
C SER A 120 -1.65 14.76 -13.38
N LEU A 121 -1.52 14.03 -14.48
CA LEU A 121 -0.58 12.91 -14.59
C LEU A 121 0.87 13.36 -14.40
N GLU A 122 1.24 14.54 -14.91
CA GLU A 122 2.59 15.11 -14.71
C GLU A 122 2.89 15.35 -13.24
N ALA A 123 1.93 15.88 -12.49
CA ALA A 123 2.08 16.07 -11.04
C ALA A 123 2.24 14.73 -10.32
N ALA A 124 1.49 13.70 -10.71
CA ALA A 124 1.62 12.35 -10.18
C ALA A 124 3.00 11.75 -10.50
N CYS A 125 3.50 11.94 -11.71
CA CYS A 125 4.86 11.51 -12.10
C CYS A 125 5.92 12.20 -11.25
N SER A 126 5.77 13.50 -10.96
CA SER A 126 6.70 14.23 -10.08
C SER A 126 6.73 13.65 -8.68
N MET A 127 5.58 13.27 -8.13
CA MET A 127 5.49 12.60 -6.82
C MET A 127 6.24 11.27 -6.82
N VAL A 128 6.06 10.47 -7.87
CA VAL A 128 6.74 9.17 -8.02
C VAL A 128 8.25 9.37 -8.14
N ARG A 129 8.69 10.35 -8.92
CA ARG A 129 10.12 10.68 -9.07
C ARG A 129 10.75 11.08 -7.74
N GLY A 130 10.04 11.86 -6.93
CA GLY A 130 10.48 12.21 -5.59
C GLY A 130 10.68 11.00 -4.69
N THR A 131 9.75 10.05 -4.75
CA THR A 131 9.85 8.79 -4.02
C THR A 131 11.03 7.96 -4.52
N CYS A 132 11.23 7.87 -5.83
CA CYS A 132 12.39 7.20 -6.43
C CYS A 132 13.69 7.78 -5.90
N CYS A 133 13.80 9.10 -5.87
CA CYS A 133 14.98 9.80 -5.35
C CYS A 133 15.27 9.41 -3.90
N SER A 134 14.22 9.33 -3.06
CA SER A 134 14.35 8.95 -1.65
C SER A 134 14.74 7.48 -1.47
N MET A 135 14.52 6.64 -2.48
CA MET A 135 14.86 5.21 -2.46
C MET A 135 16.23 4.90 -3.11
N GLY A 136 16.89 5.88 -3.67
CA GLY A 136 18.13 5.66 -4.42
C GLY A 136 17.89 5.07 -5.80
N VAL A 137 16.73 5.32 -6.38
CA VAL A 137 16.37 4.90 -7.75
C VAL A 137 16.44 6.12 -8.66
N THR A 138 17.22 6.03 -9.74
CA THR A 138 17.31 7.11 -10.73
C THR A 138 16.20 6.97 -11.77
N VAL A 139 15.76 8.08 -12.34
CA VAL A 139 14.77 8.11 -13.39
C VAL A 139 15.40 8.66 -14.67
N GLU A 140 15.37 7.86 -15.72
CA GLU A 140 15.89 8.25 -17.04
C GLU A 140 14.75 8.80 -17.91
N GLY A 141 15.03 9.89 -18.54
CA GLY A 141 14.06 10.59 -19.42
C GLY A 141 13.44 11.80 -18.75
#